data_6a157878466d242022eba2ebf7a66dd0
#
_entry.id   6a157878466d242022eba2ebf7a66dd0
#
_cell.length_a   1.000
_cell.length_b   1.000
_cell.length_c   1.000
_cell.angle_alpha   90.00
_cell.angle_beta   90.00
_cell.angle_gamma   90.00
#
_symmetry.space_group_name_H-M   'P 1'
#
loop_
_entity.id
_entity.type
_entity.pdbx_description
1 polymer ?
#
loop_
_entity_poly.entity_id
_entity_poly.type
_entity_poly.pdbx_seq_one_letter_code
_entity_poly.pdbx_strand_id
1 'polypeptide(L)'
;MPDDDLLGNKSPARRRARGRLREFVRSRDGTAAIEFALLAIPYFLIVFAILETFVAFTAEQVISNAVDTLSRQIRTGQITASNTTQQQFRQAFCNEISVLITCSSSEATTPSSLYLDVENYASFAAMPTTV
;
A
#
# COMPACT_ATOMS: atom_id res chain seq x y z
N MET A 1 43.90 30.48 -51.78
CA MET A 1 44.60 30.79 -50.56
C MET A 1 43.95 32.01 -49.94
N PRO A 2 43.56 32.05 -48.70
CA PRO A 2 43.83 31.14 -47.59
C PRO A 2 42.57 30.60 -46.89
N ASP A 3 42.84 29.57 -46.22
CA ASP A 3 42.09 28.85 -45.22
C ASP A 3 42.05 29.59 -43.88
N ASP A 4 41.23 29.05 -43.00
CA ASP A 4 41.10 29.27 -41.56
C ASP A 4 39.90 30.09 -41.12
N ASP A 5 38.80 29.35 -40.90
CA ASP A 5 37.87 29.68 -39.79
C ASP A 5 37.02 28.48 -39.42
N LEU A 6 37.67 27.43 -38.86
CA LEU A 6 37.01 26.35 -38.14
C LEU A 6 37.34 26.46 -36.64
N LEU A 7 36.90 27.51 -35.96
CA LEU A 7 36.99 27.59 -34.53
C LEU A 7 35.60 27.78 -33.89
N GLY A 8 35.01 26.65 -33.56
CA GLY A 8 34.38 26.43 -32.29
C GLY A 8 33.30 27.42 -31.82
N ASN A 9 32.13 27.44 -32.44
CA ASN A 9 30.95 28.05 -31.85
C ASN A 9 30.47 27.20 -30.63
N LYS A 10 31.11 27.41 -29.47
CA LYS A 10 30.63 26.88 -28.19
C LYS A 10 29.42 27.70 -27.77
N SER A 11 28.26 27.13 -27.97
CA SER A 11 26.92 27.66 -27.66
C SER A 11 26.88 28.45 -26.34
N PRO A 12 26.51 29.75 -26.34
CA PRO A 12 26.44 30.58 -25.14
C PRO A 12 25.40 30.16 -24.13
N ALA A 13 24.47 29.27 -24.49
CA ALA A 13 23.40 28.77 -23.63
C ALA A 13 23.92 27.95 -22.42
N ARG A 14 24.98 27.15 -22.62
CA ARG A 14 25.54 26.32 -21.53
C ARG A 14 26.29 27.14 -20.46
N ARG A 15 26.86 28.28 -20.82
CA ARG A 15 27.52 29.17 -19.84
C ARG A 15 26.51 29.93 -18.98
N ARG A 16 25.35 30.30 -19.52
CA ARG A 16 24.31 31.03 -18.80
C ARG A 16 23.61 30.15 -17.75
N ALA A 17 23.43 28.84 -18.04
CA ALA A 17 22.84 27.92 -17.08
C ALA A 17 23.73 27.67 -15.86
N ARG A 18 25.06 27.55 -16.06
CA ARG A 18 26.02 27.37 -14.95
C ARG A 18 26.15 28.62 -14.08
N GLY A 19 26.00 29.81 -14.65
CA GLY A 19 26.02 31.08 -13.91
C GLY A 19 24.84 31.22 -12.98
N ARG A 20 23.64 30.88 -13.43
CA ARG A 20 22.40 30.97 -12.65
C ARG A 20 22.36 29.96 -11.48
N LEU A 21 22.84 28.73 -11.69
CA LEU A 21 23.00 27.76 -10.63
C LEU A 21 23.98 28.22 -9.54
N ARG A 22 25.08 28.83 -9.92
CA ARG A 22 26.09 29.35 -8.98
C ARG A 22 25.59 30.57 -8.20
N GLU A 23 24.76 31.40 -8.82
CA GLU A 23 24.15 32.58 -8.20
C GLU A 23 23.01 32.13 -7.23
N PHE A 24 22.27 31.08 -7.57
CA PHE A 24 21.26 30.48 -6.71
C PHE A 24 21.86 29.84 -5.45
N VAL A 25 22.98 29.14 -5.58
CA VAL A 25 23.72 28.53 -4.45
C VAL A 25 24.40 29.59 -3.57
N ARG A 26 24.66 30.79 -4.09
CA ARG A 26 25.31 31.89 -3.35
C ARG A 26 24.32 32.83 -2.67
N SER A 27 23.03 32.74 -2.98
CA SER A 27 22.00 33.50 -2.26
C SER A 27 21.75 32.87 -0.89
N ARG A 28 21.70 33.68 0.16
CA ARG A 28 21.43 33.23 1.53
C ARG A 28 20.05 32.56 1.66
N ASP A 29 19.10 32.91 0.80
CA ASP A 29 17.78 32.31 0.73
C ASP A 29 17.82 30.85 0.24
N GLY A 30 18.80 30.49 -0.62
CA GLY A 30 19.02 29.12 -1.07
C GLY A 30 19.59 28.21 0.03
N THR A 31 20.38 28.75 0.96
CA THR A 31 20.96 27.96 2.05
C THR A 31 19.89 27.48 3.03
N ALA A 32 18.94 28.33 3.39
CA ALA A 32 17.80 27.94 4.26
C ALA A 32 16.93 26.85 3.64
N ALA A 33 16.71 26.89 2.32
CA ALA A 33 15.95 25.87 1.62
C ALA A 33 16.65 24.50 1.62
N ILE A 34 17.98 24.49 1.45
CA ILE A 34 18.78 23.26 1.50
C ILE A 34 18.80 22.68 2.93
N GLU A 35 18.97 23.53 3.94
CA GLU A 35 18.94 23.13 5.34
C GLU A 35 17.59 22.54 5.73
N PHE A 36 16.50 23.19 5.31
CA PHE A 36 15.16 22.65 5.50
C PHE A 36 14.99 21.29 4.79
N ALA A 37 15.41 21.15 3.55
CA ALA A 37 15.30 19.91 2.79
C ALA A 37 16.09 18.76 3.46
N LEU A 38 17.28 19.03 3.96
CA LEU A 38 18.09 18.02 4.66
C LEU A 38 17.46 17.54 5.97
N LEU A 39 16.75 18.41 6.69
CA LEU A 39 16.02 18.05 7.90
C LEU A 39 14.67 17.43 7.60
N ALA A 40 13.99 17.88 6.53
CA ALA A 40 12.68 17.37 6.15
C ALA A 40 12.71 15.90 5.70
N ILE A 41 13.74 15.48 4.96
CA ILE A 41 13.86 14.10 4.46
C ILE A 41 13.85 13.08 5.61
N PRO A 42 14.76 13.11 6.61
CA PRO A 42 14.72 12.15 7.70
C PRO A 42 13.46 12.27 8.56
N TYR A 43 12.94 13.47 8.73
CA TYR A 43 11.70 13.69 9.46
C TYR A 43 10.51 12.97 8.79
N PHE A 44 10.31 13.20 7.49
CA PHE A 44 9.21 12.56 6.77
C PHE A 44 9.38 11.05 6.66
N LEU A 45 10.60 10.54 6.54
CA LEU A 45 10.86 9.09 6.56
C LEU A 45 10.37 8.46 7.87
N ILE A 46 10.64 9.08 9.00
CA ILE A 46 10.17 8.59 10.31
C ILE A 46 8.66 8.67 10.40
N VAL A 47 8.06 9.79 10.00
CA VAL A 47 6.61 9.97 10.04
C VAL A 47 5.90 8.93 9.16
N PHE A 48 6.36 8.72 7.94
CA PHE A 48 5.78 7.71 7.04
C PHE A 48 5.97 6.29 7.55
N ALA A 49 7.12 5.96 8.13
CA ALA A 49 7.35 4.64 8.74
C ALA A 49 6.39 4.36 9.90
N ILE A 50 6.11 5.36 10.73
CA ILE A 50 5.13 5.23 11.82
C ILE A 50 3.72 5.05 11.26
N LEU A 51 3.34 5.85 10.26
CA LEU A 51 2.02 5.75 9.62
C LEU A 51 1.81 4.40 8.94
N GLU A 52 2.81 3.89 8.22
CA GLU A 52 2.77 2.58 7.57
C GLU A 52 2.56 1.46 8.60
N THR A 53 3.33 1.48 9.69
CA THR A 53 3.21 0.51 10.77
C THR A 53 1.82 0.59 11.43
N PHE A 54 1.32 1.79 11.65
CA PHE A 54 -0.01 2.00 12.24
C PHE A 54 -1.12 1.44 11.33
N VAL A 55 -1.06 1.70 10.03
CA VAL A 55 -2.04 1.19 9.06
C VAL A 55 -2.00 -0.33 8.99
N ALA A 56 -0.80 -0.93 8.93
CA ALA A 56 -0.64 -2.38 8.91
C ALA A 56 -1.22 -3.04 10.18
N PHE A 57 -0.93 -2.49 11.35
CA PHE A 57 -1.45 -2.99 12.61
C PHE A 57 -2.98 -2.86 12.72
N THR A 58 -3.53 -1.73 12.25
CA THR A 58 -4.98 -1.52 12.22
C THR A 58 -5.66 -2.53 11.29
N ALA A 59 -5.08 -2.80 10.13
CA ALA A 59 -5.60 -3.79 9.19
C ALA A 59 -5.63 -5.20 9.82
N GLU A 60 -4.56 -5.60 10.51
CA GLU A 60 -4.50 -6.86 11.23
C GLU A 60 -5.61 -6.98 12.30
N GLN A 61 -5.83 -5.92 13.07
CA GLN A 61 -6.89 -5.89 14.09
C GLN A 61 -8.28 -6.03 13.48
N VAL A 62 -8.56 -5.36 12.36
CA VAL A 62 -9.86 -5.46 11.69
C VAL A 62 -10.09 -6.87 11.18
N ILE A 63 -9.09 -7.50 10.56
CA ILE A 63 -9.18 -8.88 10.06
C ILE A 63 -9.40 -9.86 11.24
N SER A 64 -8.63 -9.71 12.32
CA SER A 64 -8.78 -10.54 13.52
C SER A 64 -10.18 -10.44 14.12
N ASN A 65 -10.73 -9.24 14.25
CA ASN A 65 -12.09 -9.02 14.73
C ASN A 65 -13.15 -9.66 13.81
N ALA A 66 -12.95 -9.56 12.48
CA ALA A 66 -13.85 -10.18 11.51
C ALA A 66 -13.86 -11.71 11.65
N VAL A 67 -12.68 -12.33 11.80
CA VAL A 67 -12.55 -13.77 12.03
C VAL A 67 -13.22 -14.18 13.33
N ASP A 68 -13.03 -13.45 14.42
CA ASP A 68 -13.65 -13.74 15.72
C ASP A 68 -15.18 -13.64 15.64
N THR A 69 -15.70 -12.60 14.98
CA THR A 69 -17.15 -12.40 14.80
C THR A 69 -17.76 -13.56 14.04
N LEU A 70 -17.19 -13.95 12.90
CA LEU A 70 -17.69 -15.04 12.09
C LEU A 70 -17.53 -16.41 12.78
N SER A 71 -16.42 -16.62 13.47
CA SER A 71 -16.19 -17.83 14.27
C SER A 71 -17.27 -17.99 15.35
N ARG A 72 -17.64 -16.89 15.99
CA ARG A 72 -18.76 -16.90 16.95
C ARG A 72 -20.08 -17.23 16.29
N GLN A 73 -20.39 -16.68 15.12
CA GLN A 73 -21.61 -16.97 14.38
C GLN A 73 -21.69 -18.46 13.96
N ILE A 74 -20.57 -19.06 13.57
CA ILE A 74 -20.46 -20.48 13.27
C ILE A 74 -20.72 -21.30 14.53
N ARG A 75 -20.07 -20.99 15.65
CA ARG A 75 -20.22 -21.72 16.91
C ARG A 75 -21.63 -21.63 17.49
N THR A 76 -22.33 -20.53 17.28
CA THR A 76 -23.72 -20.34 17.73
C THR A 76 -24.76 -20.90 16.75
N GLY A 77 -24.31 -21.47 15.62
CA GLY A 77 -25.20 -22.07 14.63
C GLY A 77 -25.96 -21.07 13.76
N GLN A 78 -25.58 -19.80 13.79
CA GLN A 78 -26.16 -18.78 12.91
C GLN A 78 -25.69 -19.00 11.46
N ILE A 79 -24.42 -19.35 11.29
CA ILE A 79 -23.82 -19.76 10.03
C ILE A 79 -23.55 -21.26 10.08
N THR A 80 -24.15 -22.00 9.16
CA THR A 80 -23.97 -23.46 9.02
C THR A 80 -23.84 -23.81 7.55
N ALA A 81 -23.25 -24.97 7.25
CA ALA A 81 -23.12 -25.46 5.88
C ALA A 81 -24.48 -25.69 5.19
N SER A 82 -25.57 -25.82 5.96
CA SER A 82 -26.92 -26.03 5.45
C SER A 82 -27.67 -24.72 5.13
N ASN A 83 -27.32 -23.61 5.80
CA ASN A 83 -28.04 -22.34 5.65
C ASN A 83 -27.24 -21.24 4.97
N THR A 84 -25.92 -21.42 4.80
CA THR A 84 -25.05 -20.42 4.28
C THR A 84 -24.16 -21.00 3.19
N THR A 85 -24.23 -20.43 1.99
CA THR A 85 -23.35 -20.81 0.89
C THR A 85 -21.98 -20.17 1.08
N GLN A 86 -20.96 -20.72 0.43
CA GLN A 86 -19.60 -20.15 0.44
C GLN A 86 -19.59 -18.67 -0.03
N GLN A 87 -20.41 -18.35 -1.02
CA GLN A 87 -20.57 -16.98 -1.50
C GLN A 87 -21.16 -16.04 -0.46
N GLN A 88 -22.19 -16.48 0.26
CA GLN A 88 -22.79 -15.70 1.35
C GLN A 88 -21.83 -15.53 2.53
N PHE A 89 -21.04 -16.55 2.83
CA PHE A 89 -19.99 -16.46 3.85
C PHE A 89 -18.93 -15.43 3.47
N ARG A 90 -18.46 -15.43 2.21
CA ARG A 90 -17.53 -14.42 1.70
C ARG A 90 -18.10 -13.01 1.78
N GLN A 91 -19.39 -12.87 1.44
CA GLN A 91 -20.06 -11.58 1.57
C GLN A 91 -20.15 -11.10 3.01
N ALA A 92 -20.43 -11.98 3.95
CA ALA A 92 -20.46 -11.67 5.37
C ALA A 92 -19.07 -11.22 5.87
N PHE A 93 -18.02 -11.93 5.48
CA PHE A 93 -16.64 -11.54 5.78
C PHE A 93 -16.27 -10.19 5.18
N CYS A 94 -16.60 -9.96 3.91
CA CYS A 94 -16.41 -8.69 3.23
C CYS A 94 -17.08 -7.52 3.94
N ASN A 95 -18.28 -7.71 4.47
CA ASN A 95 -18.99 -6.68 5.22
C ASN A 95 -18.26 -6.29 6.50
N GLU A 96 -17.67 -7.26 7.21
CA GLU A 96 -16.89 -6.99 8.43
C GLU A 96 -15.58 -6.22 8.15
N ILE A 97 -14.94 -6.48 7.01
CA ILE A 97 -13.68 -5.80 6.62
C ILE A 97 -13.89 -4.62 5.68
N SER A 98 -15.13 -4.13 5.53
CA SER A 98 -15.49 -3.06 4.59
C SER A 98 -14.74 -1.74 4.78
N VAL A 99 -14.16 -1.52 5.96
CA VAL A 99 -13.29 -0.37 6.26
C VAL A 99 -11.95 -0.47 5.55
N LEU A 100 -11.45 -1.69 5.28
CA LEU A 100 -10.16 -1.94 4.64
C LEU A 100 -10.30 -2.10 3.13
N ILE A 101 -11.30 -2.83 2.70
CA ILE A 101 -11.48 -3.24 1.31
C ILE A 101 -12.94 -3.06 0.92
N THR A 102 -13.18 -2.35 -0.17
CA THR A 102 -14.51 -2.30 -0.77
C THR A 102 -14.71 -3.57 -1.61
N CYS A 103 -15.43 -4.54 -1.05
CA CYS A 103 -15.78 -5.75 -1.78
C CYS A 103 -16.87 -5.45 -2.81
N SER A 104 -16.55 -5.67 -4.08
CA SER A 104 -17.56 -5.65 -5.13
C SER A 104 -18.37 -6.95 -5.11
N SER A 105 -19.56 -6.94 -5.71
CA SER A 105 -20.38 -8.16 -5.84
C SER A 105 -19.67 -9.29 -6.62
N SER A 106 -18.69 -8.94 -7.47
CA SER A 106 -17.84 -9.90 -8.18
C SER A 106 -16.81 -10.56 -7.27
N GLU A 107 -16.34 -9.92 -6.21
CA GLU A 107 -15.37 -10.51 -5.27
C GLU A 107 -15.93 -11.71 -4.51
N ALA A 108 -17.25 -11.71 -4.25
CA ALA A 108 -17.93 -12.85 -3.63
C ALA A 108 -17.98 -14.09 -4.54
N THR A 109 -17.98 -13.88 -5.88
CA THR A 109 -18.06 -14.96 -6.88
C THR A 109 -16.72 -15.34 -7.46
N THR A 110 -15.86 -14.34 -7.73
CA THR A 110 -14.53 -14.51 -8.32
C THR A 110 -13.52 -13.74 -7.48
N PRO A 111 -12.87 -14.41 -6.51
CA PRO A 111 -11.95 -13.77 -5.61
C PRO A 111 -10.73 -13.25 -6.37
N SER A 112 -10.40 -11.98 -6.18
CA SER A 112 -9.22 -11.33 -6.74
C SER A 112 -8.29 -10.77 -5.67
N SER A 113 -8.86 -10.10 -4.67
CA SER A 113 -8.11 -9.45 -3.60
C SER A 113 -8.22 -10.18 -2.27
N LEU A 114 -9.32 -10.90 -2.04
CA LEU A 114 -9.59 -11.63 -0.80
C LEU A 114 -9.47 -13.13 -1.04
N TYR A 115 -8.39 -13.74 -0.58
CA TYR A 115 -8.25 -15.19 -0.53
C TYR A 115 -8.83 -15.70 0.79
N LEU A 116 -9.96 -16.41 0.70
CA LEU A 116 -10.66 -17.01 1.83
C LEU A 116 -11.00 -18.45 1.49
N ASP A 117 -10.42 -19.37 2.25
CA ASP A 117 -10.69 -20.80 2.15
C ASP A 117 -11.36 -21.29 3.42
N VAL A 118 -12.56 -21.85 3.27
CA VAL A 118 -13.36 -22.39 4.37
C VAL A 118 -13.92 -23.72 3.93
N GLU A 119 -13.44 -24.78 4.56
CA GLU A 119 -13.87 -26.14 4.27
C GLU A 119 -14.66 -26.74 5.43
N ASN A 120 -15.63 -27.56 5.09
CA ASN A 120 -16.43 -28.30 6.06
C ASN A 120 -16.06 -29.78 6.04
N TYR A 121 -15.63 -30.30 7.15
CA TYR A 121 -15.29 -31.70 7.33
C TYR A 121 -16.34 -32.42 8.17
N ALA A 122 -16.75 -33.60 7.72
CA ALA A 122 -17.74 -34.42 8.41
C ALA A 122 -17.25 -34.96 9.78
N SER A 123 -15.94 -35.06 9.96
CA SER A 123 -15.29 -35.48 11.21
C SER A 123 -13.86 -34.97 11.31
N PHE A 124 -13.31 -34.89 12.51
CA PHE A 124 -11.91 -34.51 12.74
C PHE A 124 -10.90 -35.42 12.03
N ALA A 125 -11.25 -36.70 11.84
CA ALA A 125 -10.40 -37.66 11.13
C ALA A 125 -10.30 -37.39 9.63
N ALA A 126 -11.19 -36.60 9.07
CA ALA A 126 -11.19 -36.21 7.66
C ALA A 126 -10.39 -34.92 7.39
N MET A 127 -9.89 -34.25 8.42
CA MET A 127 -9.07 -33.07 8.26
C MET A 127 -7.71 -33.44 7.68
N PRO A 128 -7.19 -32.68 6.69
CA PRO A 128 -5.82 -32.85 6.21
C PRO A 128 -4.84 -32.53 7.32
N THR A 129 -3.83 -33.37 7.48
CA THR A 129 -2.74 -33.17 8.47
C THR A 129 -1.67 -32.18 7.99
N THR A 130 -1.78 -31.73 6.76
CA THR A 130 -0.87 -30.76 6.13
C THR A 130 -1.66 -29.53 5.67
N VAL A 131 -1.24 -28.37 6.12
CA VAL A 131 -1.73 -27.05 5.67
C VAL A 131 -0.82 -26.55 4.55
#